data_923b8744f673d7f0597318f720c5b9ab
#
_entry.id   923b8744f673d7f0597318f720c5b9ab
#
_cell.length_a   1.000
_cell.length_b   1.000
_cell.length_c   1.000
_cell.angle_alpha   90.00
_cell.angle_beta   90.00
_cell.angle_gamma   90.00
#
_symmetry.space_group_name_H-M   'P 1'
#
loop_
_entity.id
_entity.type
_entity.pdbx_description
1 polymer ?
#
loop_
_entity_poly.entity_id
_entity_poly.type
_entity_poly.pdbx_seq_one_letter_code
_entity_poly.pdbx_strand_id
1 'polypeptide(L)'
;MRSKAGRFSGAFAKIRKKQLPLSDEPISENGTITTKTNLNPMNQTLRTIAEKFQIDGEIAVVRPLGEGFINDTFIIETVSAKDPNYILQRKNKNIFTNIPAMMENIVRVTNHLKNKIIARGGNPRREALTVTPARDGKLYYKDDQGEYWAVCEFIDDTVAYQKADTPELAYQGGKGIGMFQAMLADFKEPLTDILPGFHNIRFRFKQWDETLAKDPVGRAAEVAEEIRWIEERREEMLAFWTLVENGTIPTRVTHNDTKINNILFDKQGNVLCVIDLDTVLSATCLNDYGDAMRSYTNTGLEDDPNLDRVSMSLDIFKAYTQGYLSETHTFLTPAEAEYLAFSAKYITYEQVLRFLMDYIDGDHYYKTKSPDHNLVRTRAQYKLLQSMEEQYPEMQRIVKEELERYA
;
A
#
# COMPACT_ATOMS: atom_id res chain seq x y z
N MET A 1 26.40 -29.39 23.94
CA MET A 1 26.48 -27.97 24.41
C MET A 1 25.27 -27.25 23.86
N ARG A 2 24.37 -26.81 24.73
CA ARG A 2 23.08 -26.20 24.39
C ARG A 2 23.30 -24.69 24.15
N SER A 3 23.01 -24.19 22.96
CA SER A 3 23.01 -22.75 22.70
C SER A 3 21.62 -22.13 23.00
N LYS A 4 21.65 -21.08 23.78
CA LYS A 4 20.48 -20.31 24.23
C LYS A 4 19.91 -19.50 23.08
N ALA A 5 18.70 -19.81 22.66
CA ALA A 5 17.89 -18.93 21.81
C ALA A 5 17.33 -17.79 22.68
N GLY A 6 17.80 -16.55 22.42
CA GLY A 6 17.26 -15.34 23.02
C GLY A 6 15.92 -14.98 22.38
N ARG A 7 14.85 -15.00 23.17
CA ARG A 7 13.53 -14.48 22.79
C ARG A 7 13.55 -12.96 22.90
N PHE A 8 13.53 -12.26 21.77
CA PHE A 8 13.09 -10.88 21.72
C PHE A 8 11.59 -10.86 21.42
N SER A 9 10.79 -10.58 22.44
CA SER A 9 9.35 -10.36 22.30
C SER A 9 9.11 -8.96 21.78
N GLY A 10 8.78 -8.82 20.49
CA GLY A 10 8.30 -7.58 19.90
C GLY A 10 6.92 -7.19 20.43
N ALA A 11 6.78 -5.94 20.81
CA ALA A 11 5.61 -5.35 21.47
C ALA A 11 4.51 -4.98 20.48
N PHE A 12 3.96 -5.91 19.69
CA PHE A 12 2.81 -5.68 18.82
C PHE A 12 1.85 -6.87 18.73
N ALA A 13 1.66 -7.58 19.83
CA ALA A 13 0.61 -8.59 19.91
C ALA A 13 -0.12 -8.42 21.22
N LYS A 14 -1.30 -7.82 21.17
CA LYS A 14 -2.45 -7.95 22.08
C LYS A 14 -3.19 -6.62 22.22
N ILE A 15 -4.05 -6.29 21.27
CA ILE A 15 -5.23 -5.51 21.60
C ILE A 15 -6.24 -6.51 22.21
N ARG A 16 -5.98 -6.95 23.44
CA ARG A 16 -7.01 -7.50 24.30
C ARG A 16 -7.77 -6.32 24.88
N LYS A 17 -9.11 -6.33 24.83
CA LYS A 17 -9.96 -5.47 25.62
C LYS A 17 -9.49 -5.51 27.08
N LYS A 18 -8.68 -4.54 27.49
CA LYS A 18 -8.42 -4.29 28.91
C LYS A 18 -9.67 -3.60 29.44
N GLN A 19 -10.42 -4.27 30.28
CA GLN A 19 -11.29 -3.60 31.24
C GLN A 19 -10.43 -2.61 32.02
N LEU A 20 -10.80 -1.33 31.96
CA LEU A 20 -10.21 -0.30 32.81
C LEU A 20 -10.47 -0.70 34.28
N PRO A 21 -9.50 -0.59 35.17
CA PRO A 21 -9.74 -0.77 36.60
C PRO A 21 -10.65 0.37 37.06
N LEU A 22 -11.76 0.02 37.72
CA LEU A 22 -12.57 0.94 38.48
C LEU A 22 -11.66 1.51 39.59
N SER A 23 -11.45 2.82 39.62
CA SER A 23 -10.83 3.51 40.73
C SER A 23 -11.84 3.53 41.89
N ASP A 24 -11.46 2.90 42.99
CA ASP A 24 -12.15 3.02 44.28
C ASP A 24 -11.94 4.45 44.80
N GLU A 25 -12.89 5.36 44.53
CA GLU A 25 -13.09 6.57 45.31
C GLU A 25 -14.46 6.54 45.97
N PRO A 26 -14.58 7.03 47.20
CA PRO A 26 -15.77 6.84 48.03
C PRO A 26 -16.95 7.65 47.50
N ILE A 27 -18.12 7.01 47.49
CA ILE A 27 -19.40 7.56 47.10
C ILE A 27 -19.80 8.64 48.14
N SER A 28 -19.87 9.90 47.72
CA SER A 28 -20.61 10.92 48.46
C SER A 28 -22.08 10.91 47.99
N GLU A 29 -22.98 10.78 48.91
CA GLU A 29 -24.43 10.88 48.71
C GLU A 29 -24.81 12.27 48.20
N ASN A 30 -25.03 12.44 46.90
CA ASN A 30 -26.08 13.27 46.29
C ASN A 30 -26.00 13.15 44.77
N GLY A 31 -27.01 12.54 44.22
CA GLY A 31 -27.07 12.15 42.82
C GLY A 31 -27.13 13.31 41.84
N THR A 32 -26.17 13.37 40.98
CA THR A 32 -26.26 13.66 39.53
C THR A 32 -24.86 13.50 38.94
N ILE A 33 -24.57 12.31 38.38
CA ILE A 33 -23.30 12.08 37.68
C ILE A 33 -23.45 12.71 36.30
N THR A 34 -23.04 13.95 36.14
CA THR A 34 -22.65 14.52 34.85
C THR A 34 -21.17 14.20 34.62
N THR A 35 -20.88 13.06 34.05
CA THR A 35 -19.53 12.76 33.52
C THR A 35 -19.28 13.68 32.32
N LYS A 36 -18.87 14.90 32.59
CA LYS A 36 -18.13 15.71 31.62
C LYS A 36 -16.73 15.09 31.51
N THR A 37 -16.59 14.05 30.69
CA THR A 37 -15.29 13.68 30.17
C THR A 37 -14.74 14.89 29.40
N ASN A 38 -13.73 15.56 29.96
CA ASN A 38 -12.96 16.58 29.27
C ASN A 38 -12.21 15.87 28.09
N LEU A 39 -12.94 15.66 27.00
CA LEU A 39 -12.32 15.18 25.75
C LEU A 39 -11.36 16.27 25.27
N ASN A 40 -10.14 15.88 24.96
CA ASN A 40 -9.17 16.75 24.27
C ASN A 40 -9.89 17.40 23.05
N PRO A 41 -9.75 18.73 22.81
CA PRO A 41 -10.39 19.42 21.69
C PRO A 41 -10.25 18.71 20.34
N MET A 42 -9.12 18.06 20.08
CA MET A 42 -8.88 17.27 18.88
C MET A 42 -9.81 16.04 18.79
N ASN A 43 -10.04 15.34 19.89
CA ASN A 43 -10.96 14.20 19.93
C ASN A 43 -12.42 14.62 19.70
N GLN A 44 -12.79 15.82 20.15
CA GLN A 44 -14.13 16.36 19.93
C GLN A 44 -14.36 16.74 18.47
N THR A 45 -13.36 17.32 17.79
CA THR A 45 -13.40 17.61 16.35
C THR A 45 -13.52 16.35 15.52
N LEU A 46 -12.70 15.33 15.80
CA LEU A 46 -12.74 14.04 15.09
C LEU A 46 -14.07 13.31 15.29
N ARG A 47 -14.64 13.36 16.50
CA ARG A 47 -15.98 12.81 16.77
C ARG A 47 -17.05 13.51 15.94
N THR A 48 -17.04 14.85 15.88
CA THR A 48 -17.97 15.63 15.05
C THR A 48 -17.89 15.27 13.58
N ILE A 49 -16.68 15.00 13.07
CA ILE A 49 -16.47 14.53 11.68
C ILE A 49 -17.02 13.10 11.52
N ALA A 50 -16.71 12.18 12.43
CA ALA A 50 -17.22 10.81 12.40
C ALA A 50 -18.75 10.76 12.39
N GLU A 51 -19.43 11.65 13.15
CA GLU A 51 -20.88 11.78 13.20
C GLU A 51 -21.51 12.25 11.87
N LYS A 52 -20.72 12.72 10.90
CA LYS A 52 -21.18 13.03 9.53
C LYS A 52 -21.43 11.81 8.68
N PHE A 53 -21.00 10.63 9.13
CA PHE A 53 -21.13 9.37 8.39
C PHE A 53 -22.27 8.51 8.96
N GLN A 54 -22.68 7.51 8.18
CA GLN A 54 -23.72 6.54 8.54
C GLN A 54 -23.13 5.42 9.41
N ILE A 55 -22.66 5.79 10.60
CA ILE A 55 -22.09 4.85 11.57
C ILE A 55 -23.23 4.07 12.24
N ASP A 56 -23.14 2.74 12.23
CA ASP A 56 -24.00 1.86 13.00
C ASP A 56 -23.47 1.77 14.44
N GLY A 57 -24.32 2.07 15.42
CA GLY A 57 -23.96 2.10 16.82
C GLY A 57 -23.55 3.49 17.35
N GLU A 58 -23.40 3.58 18.67
CA GLU A 58 -22.94 4.78 19.36
C GLU A 58 -21.41 4.84 19.35
N ILE A 59 -20.84 6.00 18.97
CA ILE A 59 -19.40 6.25 18.96
C ILE A 59 -18.90 6.36 20.41
N ALA A 60 -18.01 5.47 20.83
CA ALA A 60 -17.33 5.56 22.11
C ALA A 60 -16.15 6.53 22.05
N VAL A 61 -15.24 6.33 21.10
CA VAL A 61 -14.01 7.12 20.96
C VAL A 61 -13.54 7.16 19.49
N VAL A 62 -12.88 8.27 19.13
CA VAL A 62 -12.13 8.39 17.89
C VAL A 62 -10.68 8.71 18.24
N ARG A 63 -9.73 7.91 17.80
CA ARG A 63 -8.30 8.06 18.15
C ARG A 63 -7.38 7.73 16.98
N PRO A 64 -6.16 8.28 16.92
CA PRO A 64 -5.18 7.94 15.89
C PRO A 64 -4.92 6.43 15.84
N LEU A 65 -4.75 5.91 14.62
CA LEU A 65 -4.41 4.53 14.35
C LEU A 65 -3.11 4.47 13.52
N GLY A 66 -1.98 4.35 14.21
CA GLY A 66 -0.65 4.29 13.59
C GLY A 66 -0.22 5.63 12.95
N GLU A 67 0.91 5.59 12.26
CA GLU A 67 1.40 6.70 11.45
C GLU A 67 1.11 6.39 9.96
N GLY A 68 0.09 7.01 9.39
CA GLY A 68 -0.18 6.94 7.95
C GLY A 68 0.90 7.70 7.17
N PHE A 69 1.47 7.08 6.14
CA PHE A 69 2.49 7.73 5.31
C PHE A 69 1.91 8.85 4.43
N ILE A 70 0.69 8.67 3.94
CA ILE A 70 0.00 9.60 3.02
C ILE A 70 -1.20 10.24 3.71
N ASN A 71 -2.13 9.44 4.21
CA ASN A 71 -3.36 9.88 4.88
C ASN A 71 -3.19 9.89 6.40
N ASP A 72 -3.91 10.77 7.08
CA ASP A 72 -4.07 10.63 8.54
C ASP A 72 -5.18 9.61 8.82
N THR A 73 -4.87 8.61 9.63
CA THR A 73 -5.74 7.47 9.88
C THR A 73 -6.14 7.39 11.35
N PHE A 74 -7.42 7.20 11.59
CA PHE A 74 -8.03 7.12 12.93
C PHE A 74 -8.94 5.90 12.99
N ILE A 75 -9.07 5.32 14.19
CA ILE A 75 -10.10 4.32 14.47
C ILE A 75 -11.28 4.98 15.20
N ILE A 76 -12.49 4.64 14.77
CA ILE A 76 -13.74 4.92 15.45
C ILE A 76 -14.13 3.63 16.16
N GLU A 77 -14.14 3.64 17.48
CA GLU A 77 -14.61 2.52 18.30
C GLU A 77 -16.03 2.78 18.75
N THR A 78 -16.91 1.79 18.62
CA THR A 78 -18.30 1.85 19.05
C THR A 78 -18.45 1.33 20.47
N VAL A 79 -19.50 1.77 21.17
CA VAL A 79 -19.79 1.39 22.56
C VAL A 79 -20.08 -0.10 22.67
N SER A 80 -20.89 -0.63 21.76
CA SER A 80 -21.32 -2.02 21.77
C SER A 80 -20.32 -2.90 21.01
N ALA A 81 -19.94 -4.03 21.61
CA ALA A 81 -19.11 -5.01 20.93
C ALA A 81 -19.82 -5.73 19.76
N LYS A 82 -21.13 -5.52 19.61
CA LYS A 82 -21.92 -6.09 18.50
C LYS A 82 -21.93 -5.18 17.27
N ASP A 83 -21.66 -3.88 17.49
CA ASP A 83 -21.61 -2.89 16.44
C ASP A 83 -20.20 -2.87 15.82
N PRO A 84 -20.07 -2.61 14.51
CA PRO A 84 -18.77 -2.54 13.85
C PRO A 84 -17.96 -1.34 14.34
N ASN A 85 -16.64 -1.46 14.36
CA ASN A 85 -15.72 -0.34 14.42
C ASN A 85 -15.44 0.16 13.01
N TYR A 86 -14.81 1.35 12.88
CA TYR A 86 -14.56 1.96 11.58
C TYR A 86 -13.17 2.59 11.51
N ILE A 87 -12.68 2.74 10.29
CA ILE A 87 -11.49 3.54 9.97
C ILE A 87 -11.96 4.86 9.39
N LEU A 88 -11.56 5.95 10.02
CA LEU A 88 -11.73 7.30 9.51
C LEU A 88 -10.38 7.77 8.93
N GLN A 89 -10.38 8.25 7.70
CA GLN A 89 -9.18 8.79 7.05
C GLN A 89 -9.41 10.22 6.59
N ARG A 90 -8.44 11.10 6.88
CA ARG A 90 -8.31 12.38 6.19
C ARG A 90 -7.45 12.16 4.95
N LYS A 91 -8.07 12.31 3.78
CA LYS A 91 -7.42 12.08 2.49
C LYS A 91 -6.49 13.24 2.13
N ASN A 92 -5.29 12.91 1.67
CA ASN A 92 -4.28 13.90 1.30
C ASN A 92 -4.62 14.55 -0.07
N LYS A 93 -5.27 15.72 -0.02
CA LYS A 93 -5.69 16.48 -1.21
C LYS A 93 -4.53 17.05 -2.05
N ASN A 94 -3.31 17.06 -1.51
CA ASN A 94 -2.14 17.52 -2.26
C ASN A 94 -1.62 16.43 -3.21
N ILE A 95 -1.84 15.15 -2.85
CA ILE A 95 -1.49 13.98 -3.68
C ILE A 95 -2.68 13.60 -4.56
N PHE A 96 -3.87 13.48 -3.96
CA PHE A 96 -5.10 13.10 -4.65
C PHE A 96 -5.94 14.32 -4.98
N THR A 97 -5.73 14.88 -6.16
CA THR A 97 -6.40 16.14 -6.56
C THR A 97 -7.89 15.98 -6.85
N ASN A 98 -8.36 14.73 -7.08
CA ASN A 98 -9.77 14.41 -7.32
C ASN A 98 -10.25 13.28 -6.39
N ILE A 99 -10.39 13.60 -5.10
CA ILE A 99 -10.86 12.65 -4.07
C ILE A 99 -12.27 12.10 -4.36
N PRO A 100 -13.25 12.89 -4.85
CA PRO A 100 -14.54 12.33 -5.25
C PRO A 100 -14.41 11.16 -6.24
N ALA A 101 -13.67 11.33 -7.32
CA ALA A 101 -13.46 10.29 -8.32
C ALA A 101 -12.68 9.09 -7.78
N MET A 102 -11.69 9.33 -6.88
CA MET A 102 -10.98 8.26 -6.17
C MET A 102 -11.94 7.39 -5.36
N MET A 103 -12.83 7.99 -4.59
CA MET A 103 -13.81 7.25 -3.80
C MET A 103 -14.82 6.48 -4.68
N GLU A 104 -15.19 7.03 -5.84
CA GLU A 104 -16.02 6.31 -6.82
C GLU A 104 -15.29 5.09 -7.40
N ASN A 105 -14.00 5.22 -7.76
CA ASN A 105 -13.18 4.08 -8.20
C ASN A 105 -13.16 2.98 -7.13
N ILE A 106 -12.88 3.35 -5.88
CA ILE A 106 -12.84 2.40 -4.75
C ILE A 106 -14.17 1.65 -4.61
N VAL A 107 -15.30 2.36 -4.65
CA VAL A 107 -16.62 1.72 -4.46
C VAL A 107 -16.99 0.82 -5.64
N ARG A 108 -16.68 1.21 -6.90
CA ARG A 108 -16.90 0.36 -8.07
C ARG A 108 -16.09 -0.94 -7.97
N VAL A 109 -14.80 -0.82 -7.65
CA VAL A 109 -13.89 -1.97 -7.51
C VAL A 109 -14.34 -2.87 -6.35
N THR A 110 -14.61 -2.30 -5.18
CA THR A 110 -15.03 -3.09 -4.00
C THR A 110 -16.38 -3.76 -4.18
N ASN A 111 -17.33 -3.14 -4.88
CA ASN A 111 -18.62 -3.77 -5.22
C ASN A 111 -18.44 -4.97 -6.16
N HIS A 112 -17.57 -4.85 -7.17
CA HIS A 112 -17.25 -5.97 -8.04
C HIS A 112 -16.59 -7.11 -7.26
N LEU A 113 -15.59 -6.82 -6.43
CA LEU A 113 -14.95 -7.80 -5.54
C LEU A 113 -15.95 -8.50 -4.64
N LYS A 114 -16.86 -7.76 -3.99
CA LYS A 114 -17.91 -8.33 -3.13
C LYS A 114 -18.79 -9.32 -3.88
N ASN A 115 -19.21 -9.01 -5.11
CA ASN A 115 -20.00 -9.92 -5.94
C ASN A 115 -19.23 -11.21 -6.26
N LYS A 116 -17.93 -11.11 -6.59
CA LYS A 116 -17.06 -12.29 -6.82
C LYS A 116 -16.88 -13.12 -5.55
N ILE A 117 -16.67 -12.47 -4.41
CA ILE A 117 -16.53 -13.14 -3.10
C ILE A 117 -17.81 -13.89 -2.74
N ILE A 118 -18.98 -13.27 -2.90
CA ILE A 118 -20.29 -13.93 -2.68
C ILE A 118 -20.44 -15.14 -3.59
N ALA A 119 -20.11 -14.98 -4.87
CA ALA A 119 -20.25 -16.07 -5.86
C ALA A 119 -19.39 -17.31 -5.53
N ARG A 120 -18.24 -17.12 -4.87
CA ARG A 120 -17.38 -18.21 -4.39
C ARG A 120 -17.72 -18.69 -2.97
N GLY A 121 -18.78 -18.17 -2.33
CA GLY A 121 -19.20 -18.53 -0.96
C GLY A 121 -18.37 -17.89 0.15
N GLY A 122 -17.59 -16.85 -0.14
CA GLY A 122 -16.80 -16.09 0.84
C GLY A 122 -17.62 -15.05 1.60
N ASN A 123 -16.96 -14.34 2.51
CA ASN A 123 -17.57 -13.30 3.34
C ASN A 123 -17.16 -11.89 2.88
N PRO A 124 -18.00 -11.16 2.12
CA PRO A 124 -17.65 -9.88 1.53
C PRO A 124 -17.36 -8.77 2.56
N ARG A 125 -17.87 -8.87 3.80
CA ARG A 125 -17.56 -7.90 4.87
C ARG A 125 -16.15 -8.08 5.43
N ARG A 126 -15.54 -9.23 5.23
CA ARG A 126 -14.18 -9.52 5.72
C ARG A 126 -13.14 -9.52 4.63
N GLU A 127 -13.54 -9.87 3.40
CA GLU A 127 -12.62 -10.11 2.28
C GLU A 127 -12.54 -8.93 1.31
N ALA A 128 -13.37 -7.89 1.51
CA ALA A 128 -13.30 -6.63 0.75
C ALA A 128 -13.62 -5.43 1.65
N LEU A 129 -13.04 -4.27 1.32
CA LEU A 129 -13.36 -3.02 2.01
C LEU A 129 -14.84 -2.64 1.83
N THR A 130 -15.42 -2.09 2.89
CA THR A 130 -16.77 -1.52 2.87
C THR A 130 -16.68 -0.02 3.20
N VAL A 131 -16.90 0.82 2.19
CA VAL A 131 -16.99 2.27 2.37
C VAL A 131 -18.32 2.59 3.05
N THR A 132 -18.27 3.40 4.12
CA THR A 132 -19.44 3.90 4.84
C THR A 132 -19.78 5.29 4.31
N PRO A 133 -20.96 5.51 3.70
CA PRO A 133 -21.34 6.80 3.16
C PRO A 133 -21.48 7.88 4.24
N ALA A 134 -21.30 9.13 3.86
CA ALA A 134 -21.73 10.26 4.67
C ALA A 134 -23.27 10.31 4.76
N ARG A 135 -23.81 11.06 5.71
CA ARG A 135 -25.28 11.18 5.93
C ARG A 135 -26.02 11.79 4.75
N ASP A 136 -25.34 12.55 3.89
CA ASP A 136 -25.88 13.11 2.64
C ASP A 136 -25.79 12.11 1.45
N GLY A 137 -25.31 10.88 1.69
CA GLY A 137 -25.18 9.82 0.71
C GLY A 137 -23.90 9.86 -0.11
N LYS A 138 -23.02 10.86 0.06
CA LYS A 138 -21.72 10.91 -0.61
C LYS A 138 -20.76 9.90 0.00
N LEU A 139 -19.76 9.50 -0.78
CA LEU A 139 -18.72 8.55 -0.35
C LEU A 139 -17.60 9.20 0.49
N TYR A 140 -17.72 10.50 0.73
CA TYR A 140 -16.79 11.32 1.49
C TYR A 140 -17.53 12.48 2.17
N TYR A 141 -16.92 13.06 3.17
CA TYR A 141 -17.32 14.33 3.75
C TYR A 141 -16.23 15.38 3.52
N LYS A 142 -16.62 16.57 3.04
CA LYS A 142 -15.73 17.72 2.91
C LYS A 142 -16.08 18.71 4.02
N ASP A 143 -15.09 18.99 4.88
CA ASP A 143 -15.28 19.92 6.00
C ASP A 143 -15.15 21.40 5.57
N ASP A 144 -15.41 22.31 6.54
CA ASP A 144 -15.35 23.75 6.31
C ASP A 144 -13.92 24.28 6.03
N GLN A 145 -12.89 23.48 6.33
CA GLN A 145 -11.48 23.76 6.01
C GLN A 145 -11.08 23.24 4.63
N GLY A 146 -12.02 22.58 3.93
CA GLY A 146 -11.80 21.99 2.62
C GLY A 146 -11.02 20.68 2.67
N GLU A 147 -10.92 20.03 3.85
CA GLU A 147 -10.35 18.70 4.01
C GLU A 147 -11.39 17.63 3.65
N TYR A 148 -10.91 16.52 3.08
CA TYR A 148 -11.75 15.40 2.69
C TYR A 148 -11.58 14.24 3.65
N TRP A 149 -12.69 13.68 4.09
CA TRP A 149 -12.76 12.57 5.02
C TRP A 149 -13.53 11.42 4.41
N ALA A 150 -13.07 10.20 4.66
CA ALA A 150 -13.73 8.98 4.22
C ALA A 150 -13.74 7.97 5.39
N VAL A 151 -14.74 7.09 5.38
CA VAL A 151 -14.91 6.05 6.40
C VAL A 151 -15.08 4.70 5.73
N CYS A 152 -14.41 3.69 6.27
CA CYS A 152 -14.60 2.29 5.94
C CYS A 152 -14.89 1.48 7.19
N GLU A 153 -15.63 0.37 7.08
CA GLU A 153 -15.77 -0.58 8.19
C GLU A 153 -14.40 -1.17 8.55
N PHE A 154 -14.11 -1.29 9.85
CA PHE A 154 -12.90 -1.94 10.35
C PHE A 154 -13.07 -3.46 10.29
N ILE A 155 -12.09 -4.15 9.74
CA ILE A 155 -12.09 -5.62 9.64
C ILE A 155 -11.41 -6.18 10.88
N ASP A 156 -12.19 -6.65 11.83
CA ASP A 156 -11.72 -7.21 13.10
C ASP A 156 -10.95 -8.54 12.92
N ASP A 157 -10.26 -8.95 13.98
CA ASP A 157 -9.57 -10.25 14.05
C ASP A 157 -8.60 -10.49 12.89
N THR A 158 -7.85 -9.46 12.53
CA THR A 158 -6.84 -9.48 11.46
C THR A 158 -5.47 -9.13 11.99
N VAL A 159 -4.44 -9.49 11.21
CA VAL A 159 -3.03 -9.13 11.43
C VAL A 159 -2.53 -8.42 10.19
N ALA A 160 -1.83 -7.30 10.36
CA ALA A 160 -1.05 -6.64 9.32
C ALA A 160 0.44 -6.77 9.63
N TYR A 161 1.23 -7.05 8.61
CA TYR A 161 2.68 -7.17 8.73
C TYR A 161 3.36 -5.96 8.10
N GLN A 162 4.55 -5.59 8.62
CA GLN A 162 5.37 -4.51 8.06
C GLN A 162 6.41 -5.03 7.06
N LYS A 163 6.75 -6.33 7.15
CA LYS A 163 7.73 -6.99 6.29
C LYS A 163 7.35 -8.45 6.10
N ALA A 164 7.65 -9.01 4.95
CA ALA A 164 7.53 -10.44 4.66
C ALA A 164 8.81 -11.15 5.11
N ASP A 165 8.87 -11.54 6.38
CA ASP A 165 10.07 -12.15 6.97
C ASP A 165 10.22 -13.64 6.65
N THR A 166 9.20 -14.28 6.09
CA THR A 166 9.23 -15.70 5.73
C THR A 166 8.66 -15.98 4.35
N PRO A 167 9.12 -17.04 3.66
CA PRO A 167 8.56 -17.48 2.39
C PRO A 167 7.04 -17.76 2.44
N GLU A 168 6.54 -18.32 3.55
CA GLU A 168 5.11 -18.61 3.72
C GLU A 168 4.29 -17.32 3.70
N LEU A 169 4.76 -16.28 4.37
CA LEU A 169 4.09 -14.99 4.39
C LEU A 169 4.17 -14.29 3.03
N ALA A 170 5.31 -14.41 2.33
CA ALA A 170 5.47 -13.92 0.97
C ALA A 170 4.53 -14.62 -0.01
N TYR A 171 4.39 -15.95 0.11
CA TYR A 171 3.42 -16.73 -0.67
C TYR A 171 1.99 -16.21 -0.47
N GLN A 172 1.58 -16.01 0.77
CA GLN A 172 0.24 -15.49 1.09
C GLN A 172 0.05 -14.06 0.56
N GLY A 173 1.08 -13.22 0.61
CA GLY A 173 1.04 -11.89 0.01
C GLY A 173 0.85 -11.94 -1.51
N GLY A 174 1.62 -12.78 -2.21
CA GLY A 174 1.49 -13.02 -3.63
C GLY A 174 0.10 -13.56 -4.02
N LYS A 175 -0.40 -14.53 -3.24
CA LYS A 175 -1.75 -15.04 -3.40
C LYS A 175 -2.82 -13.94 -3.24
N GLY A 176 -2.65 -13.05 -2.27
CA GLY A 176 -3.59 -11.95 -2.01
C GLY A 176 -3.70 -10.99 -3.18
N ILE A 177 -2.58 -10.52 -3.71
CA ILE A 177 -2.58 -9.63 -4.88
C ILE A 177 -3.04 -10.38 -6.13
N GLY A 178 -2.62 -11.65 -6.30
CA GLY A 178 -3.11 -12.49 -7.39
C GLY A 178 -4.62 -12.66 -7.38
N MET A 179 -5.21 -12.98 -6.22
CA MET A 179 -6.67 -13.06 -6.04
C MET A 179 -7.37 -11.74 -6.36
N PHE A 180 -6.83 -10.61 -5.88
CA PHE A 180 -7.38 -9.30 -6.16
C PHE A 180 -7.45 -9.05 -7.67
N GLN A 181 -6.36 -9.27 -8.39
CA GLN A 181 -6.31 -9.10 -9.84
C GLN A 181 -7.17 -10.11 -10.59
N ALA A 182 -7.18 -11.39 -10.19
CA ALA A 182 -8.00 -12.42 -10.81
C ALA A 182 -9.51 -12.13 -10.69
N MET A 183 -9.96 -11.65 -9.52
CA MET A 183 -11.35 -11.25 -9.34
C MET A 183 -11.72 -10.02 -10.16
N LEU A 184 -10.77 -9.16 -10.52
CA LEU A 184 -10.96 -7.97 -11.33
C LEU A 184 -10.64 -8.16 -12.83
N ALA A 185 -10.21 -9.35 -13.25
CA ALA A 185 -9.82 -9.62 -14.64
C ALA A 185 -10.96 -9.37 -15.66
N ASP A 186 -12.20 -9.51 -15.25
CA ASP A 186 -13.39 -9.24 -16.07
C ASP A 186 -14.09 -7.89 -15.73
N PHE A 187 -13.48 -7.06 -14.91
CA PHE A 187 -13.97 -5.70 -14.63
C PHE A 187 -13.86 -4.82 -15.88
N LYS A 188 -15.01 -4.28 -16.34
CA LYS A 188 -15.09 -3.54 -17.62
C LYS A 188 -15.44 -2.06 -17.46
N GLU A 189 -15.81 -1.65 -16.25
CA GLU A 189 -16.15 -0.24 -16.01
C GLU A 189 -14.87 0.63 -16.07
N PRO A 190 -14.90 1.78 -16.78
CA PRO A 190 -13.75 2.65 -16.82
C PRO A 190 -13.50 3.25 -15.44
N LEU A 191 -12.25 3.21 -14.97
CA LEU A 191 -11.81 3.96 -13.81
C LEU A 191 -11.33 5.34 -14.22
N THR A 192 -11.63 6.34 -13.38
CA THR A 192 -11.08 7.69 -13.57
C THR A 192 -9.59 7.69 -13.25
N ASP A 193 -8.77 8.25 -14.12
CA ASP A 193 -7.35 8.45 -13.82
C ASP A 193 -7.21 9.57 -12.78
N ILE A 194 -6.96 9.18 -11.54
CA ILE A 194 -6.81 10.08 -10.38
C ILE A 194 -5.36 10.45 -10.08
N LEU A 195 -4.41 9.77 -10.70
CA LEU A 195 -2.96 9.98 -10.57
C LEU A 195 -2.29 9.95 -11.95
N PRO A 196 -2.51 10.96 -12.81
CA PRO A 196 -1.97 10.97 -14.17
C PRO A 196 -0.47 10.74 -14.21
N GLY A 197 -0.05 9.76 -15.02
CA GLY A 197 1.36 9.40 -15.16
C GLY A 197 1.94 8.56 -14.02
N PHE A 198 1.11 8.03 -13.11
CA PHE A 198 1.57 7.12 -12.06
C PHE A 198 2.13 5.83 -12.68
N HIS A 199 3.34 5.43 -12.30
CA HIS A 199 4.12 4.33 -12.91
C HIS A 199 4.33 4.42 -14.43
N ASN A 200 4.16 5.60 -15.03
CA ASN A 200 4.48 5.86 -16.43
C ASN A 200 5.90 6.42 -16.55
N ILE A 201 6.84 5.59 -16.96
CA ILE A 201 8.26 5.99 -17.01
C ILE A 201 8.53 7.10 -18.03
N ARG A 202 7.78 7.17 -19.14
CA ARG A 202 7.90 8.26 -20.11
C ARG A 202 7.50 9.60 -19.50
N PHE A 203 6.43 9.60 -18.71
CA PHE A 203 6.03 10.78 -17.94
C PHE A 203 7.07 11.15 -16.88
N ARG A 204 7.65 10.14 -16.18
CA ARG A 204 8.72 10.37 -15.21
C ARG A 204 9.98 10.94 -15.84
N PHE A 205 10.37 10.48 -17.02
CA PHE A 205 11.52 11.05 -17.72
C PHE A 205 11.30 12.49 -18.16
N LYS A 206 10.07 12.85 -18.56
CA LYS A 206 9.75 14.26 -18.81
C LYS A 206 9.97 15.13 -17.57
N GLN A 207 9.47 14.68 -16.42
CA GLN A 207 9.68 15.39 -15.14
C GLN A 207 11.17 15.43 -14.77
N TRP A 208 11.88 14.33 -14.96
CA TRP A 208 13.30 14.19 -14.72
C TRP A 208 14.13 15.19 -15.54
N ASP A 209 13.90 15.25 -16.85
CA ASP A 209 14.59 16.18 -17.75
C ASP A 209 14.32 17.65 -17.36
N GLU A 210 13.08 17.97 -16.97
CA GLU A 210 12.71 19.29 -16.49
C GLU A 210 13.38 19.64 -15.15
N THR A 211 13.48 18.68 -14.22
CA THR A 211 14.14 18.87 -12.92
C THR A 211 15.63 19.08 -13.07
N LEU A 212 16.30 18.27 -13.91
CA LEU A 212 17.74 18.45 -14.21
C LEU A 212 18.03 19.78 -14.88
N ALA A 213 17.20 20.21 -15.83
CA ALA A 213 17.39 21.48 -16.52
C ALA A 213 17.21 22.69 -15.59
N LYS A 214 16.38 22.59 -14.55
CA LYS A 214 16.12 23.66 -13.59
C LYS A 214 17.13 23.65 -12.43
N ASP A 215 17.49 22.47 -11.94
CA ASP A 215 18.31 22.25 -10.73
C ASP A 215 18.00 23.29 -9.63
N PRO A 216 16.77 23.35 -9.12
CA PRO A 216 16.25 24.52 -8.39
C PRO A 216 17.00 24.81 -7.09
N VAL A 217 17.69 23.82 -6.53
CA VAL A 217 18.45 23.94 -5.30
C VAL A 217 19.97 23.67 -5.48
N GLY A 218 20.44 23.47 -6.72
CA GLY A 218 21.86 23.35 -7.07
C GLY A 218 22.50 22.03 -6.66
N ARG A 219 21.72 20.93 -6.54
CA ARG A 219 22.22 19.62 -6.05
C ARG A 219 22.64 18.66 -7.18
N ALA A 220 22.33 18.94 -8.45
CA ALA A 220 22.60 18.01 -9.54
C ALA A 220 24.09 17.68 -9.70
N ALA A 221 24.96 18.65 -9.50
CA ALA A 221 26.42 18.45 -9.59
C ALA A 221 26.96 17.49 -8.52
N GLU A 222 26.31 17.41 -7.35
CA GLU A 222 26.73 16.57 -6.22
C GLU A 222 26.39 15.09 -6.43
N VAL A 223 25.44 14.79 -7.33
CA VAL A 223 24.87 13.45 -7.58
C VAL A 223 25.06 13.01 -9.04
N ALA A 224 26.15 13.45 -9.66
CA ALA A 224 26.44 13.14 -11.07
C ALA A 224 26.55 11.63 -11.35
N GLU A 225 27.01 10.84 -10.38
CA GLU A 225 27.08 9.38 -10.47
C GLU A 225 25.67 8.78 -10.44
N GLU A 226 24.83 9.22 -9.51
CA GLU A 226 23.44 8.77 -9.39
C GLU A 226 22.63 9.14 -10.64
N ILE A 227 22.85 10.32 -11.22
CA ILE A 227 22.26 10.71 -12.52
C ILE A 227 22.67 9.72 -13.61
N ARG A 228 23.93 9.33 -13.67
CA ARG A 228 24.42 8.35 -14.64
C ARG A 228 23.71 7.00 -14.47
N TRP A 229 23.44 6.53 -13.25
CA TRP A 229 22.67 5.29 -13.02
C TRP A 229 21.30 5.32 -13.67
N ILE A 230 20.64 6.48 -13.68
CA ILE A 230 19.34 6.68 -14.32
C ILE A 230 19.50 6.64 -15.85
N GLU A 231 20.43 7.40 -16.41
CA GLU A 231 20.58 7.54 -17.85
C GLU A 231 21.03 6.23 -18.54
N GLU A 232 21.87 5.44 -17.89
CA GLU A 232 22.35 4.15 -18.42
C GLU A 232 21.22 3.13 -18.67
N ARG A 233 20.08 3.25 -17.96
CA ARG A 233 18.94 2.33 -18.05
C ARG A 233 17.74 2.89 -18.78
N ARG A 234 17.80 4.15 -19.18
CA ARG A 234 16.68 4.91 -19.76
C ARG A 234 16.04 4.20 -20.95
N GLU A 235 16.85 3.75 -21.90
CA GLU A 235 16.37 3.08 -23.13
C GLU A 235 15.66 1.75 -22.84
N GLU A 236 16.20 0.95 -21.92
CA GLU A 236 15.58 -0.32 -21.50
C GLU A 236 14.20 -0.09 -20.88
N MET A 237 14.06 0.90 -20.02
CA MET A 237 12.79 1.22 -19.35
C MET A 237 11.77 1.78 -20.35
N LEU A 238 12.20 2.61 -21.30
CA LEU A 238 11.34 3.12 -22.37
C LEU A 238 10.89 2.01 -23.32
N ALA A 239 11.76 1.05 -23.65
CA ALA A 239 11.41 -0.09 -24.48
C ALA A 239 10.30 -0.93 -23.84
N PHE A 240 10.41 -1.23 -22.54
CA PHE A 240 9.34 -1.90 -21.79
C PHE A 240 8.02 -1.11 -21.84
N TRP A 241 8.08 0.18 -21.55
CA TRP A 241 6.86 1.00 -21.51
C TRP A 241 6.16 1.09 -22.87
N THR A 242 6.93 1.04 -23.97
CA THR A 242 6.38 1.00 -25.32
C THR A 242 5.48 -0.22 -25.55
N LEU A 243 5.75 -1.36 -24.90
CA LEU A 243 4.89 -2.55 -24.97
C LEU A 243 3.52 -2.33 -24.27
N VAL A 244 3.50 -1.49 -23.23
CA VAL A 244 2.26 -1.09 -22.57
C VAL A 244 1.48 -0.09 -23.43
N GLU A 245 2.17 0.92 -23.99
CA GLU A 245 1.55 1.95 -24.83
C GLU A 245 0.92 1.39 -26.11
N ASN A 246 1.55 0.39 -26.72
CA ASN A 246 1.05 -0.24 -27.95
C ASN A 246 0.07 -1.40 -27.70
N GLY A 247 -0.23 -1.71 -26.45
CA GLY A 247 -1.19 -2.74 -26.03
C GLY A 247 -0.66 -4.17 -26.12
N THR A 248 0.63 -4.41 -26.37
CA THR A 248 1.24 -5.75 -26.27
C THR A 248 1.13 -6.28 -24.86
N ILE A 249 1.36 -5.41 -23.86
CA ILE A 249 1.06 -5.65 -22.45
C ILE A 249 -0.25 -4.93 -22.15
N PRO A 250 -1.33 -5.66 -21.80
CA PRO A 250 -2.65 -5.06 -21.61
C PRO A 250 -2.73 -4.24 -20.31
N THR A 251 -3.72 -3.32 -20.27
CA THR A 251 -4.11 -2.64 -19.03
C THR A 251 -5.22 -3.43 -18.33
N ARG A 252 -5.17 -3.41 -16.99
CA ARG A 252 -6.10 -4.05 -16.08
C ARG A 252 -6.39 -3.13 -14.91
N VAL A 253 -7.32 -3.50 -14.03
CA VAL A 253 -7.44 -2.82 -12.74
C VAL A 253 -6.27 -3.27 -11.85
N THR A 254 -5.53 -2.31 -11.33
CA THR A 254 -4.34 -2.52 -10.50
C THR A 254 -4.42 -1.74 -9.19
N HIS A 255 -3.73 -2.24 -8.18
CA HIS A 255 -3.65 -1.62 -6.86
C HIS A 255 -2.62 -0.47 -6.83
N ASN A 256 -1.45 -0.69 -7.43
CA ASN A 256 -0.30 0.23 -7.56
C ASN A 256 0.40 0.64 -6.24
N ASP A 257 0.09 -0.01 -5.12
CA ASP A 257 0.84 0.08 -3.84
C ASP A 257 0.71 -1.25 -3.09
N THR A 258 1.37 -2.29 -3.58
CA THR A 258 1.18 -3.69 -3.17
C THR A 258 2.08 -4.14 -2.02
N LYS A 259 2.49 -3.21 -1.17
CA LYS A 259 3.24 -3.52 0.04
C LYS A 259 2.47 -4.46 0.96
N ILE A 260 3.20 -5.27 1.73
CA ILE A 260 2.57 -6.25 2.62
C ILE A 260 1.66 -5.63 3.68
N ASN A 261 1.92 -4.40 4.12
CA ASN A 261 1.07 -3.70 5.09
C ASN A 261 -0.29 -3.26 4.51
N ASN A 262 -0.47 -3.35 3.18
CA ASN A 262 -1.74 -3.17 2.50
C ASN A 262 -2.52 -4.49 2.31
N ILE A 263 -2.12 -5.54 3.01
CA ILE A 263 -2.82 -6.83 3.07
C ILE A 263 -3.15 -7.16 4.52
N LEU A 264 -4.40 -7.51 4.77
CA LEU A 264 -4.83 -8.08 6.04
C LEU A 264 -4.80 -9.61 5.96
N PHE A 265 -4.29 -10.23 7.01
CA PHE A 265 -4.22 -11.66 7.17
C PHE A 265 -5.13 -12.10 8.31
N ASP A 266 -5.58 -13.35 8.28
CA ASP A 266 -6.23 -13.97 9.42
C ASP A 266 -5.20 -14.32 10.52
N LYS A 267 -5.68 -14.82 11.68
CA LYS A 267 -4.81 -15.22 12.80
C LYS A 267 -3.94 -16.45 12.50
N GLN A 268 -4.23 -17.18 11.43
CA GLN A 268 -3.48 -18.33 10.94
C GLN A 268 -2.41 -17.92 9.91
N GLY A 269 -2.37 -16.65 9.51
CA GLY A 269 -1.43 -16.11 8.54
C GLY A 269 -1.89 -16.26 7.08
N ASN A 270 -3.14 -16.68 6.83
CA ASN A 270 -3.68 -16.69 5.47
C ASN A 270 -4.12 -15.30 5.07
N VAL A 271 -3.94 -14.95 3.79
CA VAL A 271 -4.46 -13.70 3.24
C VAL A 271 -5.98 -13.62 3.37
N LEU A 272 -6.48 -12.44 3.77
CA LEU A 272 -7.90 -12.19 3.97
C LEU A 272 -8.42 -11.06 3.07
N CYS A 273 -7.81 -9.88 3.11
CA CYS A 273 -8.31 -8.70 2.40
C CYS A 273 -7.17 -7.80 1.96
N VAL A 274 -7.26 -7.28 0.73
CA VAL A 274 -6.40 -6.20 0.23
C VAL A 274 -7.05 -4.88 0.58
N ILE A 275 -6.29 -3.96 1.17
CA ILE A 275 -6.75 -2.67 1.69
C ILE A 275 -5.95 -1.51 1.08
N ASP A 276 -6.29 -0.27 1.45
CA ASP A 276 -5.63 0.96 0.96
C ASP A 276 -5.72 1.14 -0.56
N LEU A 277 -6.96 1.14 -1.06
CA LEU A 277 -7.28 1.18 -2.49
C LEU A 277 -7.22 2.60 -3.10
N ASP A 278 -6.56 3.55 -2.46
CA ASP A 278 -6.48 4.95 -2.90
C ASP A 278 -5.76 5.13 -4.24
N THR A 279 -4.91 4.17 -4.61
CA THR A 279 -4.12 4.13 -5.85
C THR A 279 -4.70 3.21 -6.92
N VAL A 280 -5.94 2.72 -6.73
CA VAL A 280 -6.58 1.83 -7.71
C VAL A 280 -6.87 2.57 -9.01
N LEU A 281 -6.24 2.09 -10.08
CA LEU A 281 -6.27 2.66 -11.43
C LEU A 281 -6.33 1.57 -12.50
N SER A 282 -6.51 1.99 -13.75
CA SER A 282 -6.25 1.14 -14.93
C SER A 282 -4.77 1.27 -15.31
N ALA A 283 -3.99 0.20 -15.11
CA ALA A 283 -2.58 0.11 -15.47
C ALA A 283 -2.19 -1.33 -15.83
N THR A 284 -0.91 -1.64 -15.99
CA THR A 284 -0.49 -3.02 -16.18
C THR A 284 -0.38 -3.76 -14.85
N CYS A 285 -0.80 -5.04 -14.79
CA CYS A 285 -0.64 -5.87 -13.59
C CYS A 285 0.84 -6.07 -13.20
N LEU A 286 1.76 -5.80 -14.11
CA LEU A 286 3.20 -5.83 -13.88
C LEU A 286 3.65 -4.74 -12.88
N ASN A 287 2.92 -3.61 -12.78
CA ASN A 287 3.20 -2.61 -11.76
C ASN A 287 2.99 -3.18 -10.36
N ASP A 288 1.88 -3.89 -10.14
CA ASP A 288 1.57 -4.51 -8.84
C ASP A 288 2.60 -5.57 -8.48
N TYR A 289 2.92 -6.46 -9.43
CA TYR A 289 3.95 -7.48 -9.18
C TYR A 289 5.31 -6.83 -8.90
N GLY A 290 5.70 -5.84 -9.69
CA GLY A 290 6.99 -5.15 -9.53
C GLY A 290 7.11 -4.39 -8.21
N ASP A 291 6.06 -3.69 -7.77
CA ASP A 291 6.06 -2.96 -6.49
C ASP A 291 6.11 -3.93 -5.29
N ALA A 292 5.38 -5.04 -5.37
CA ALA A 292 5.50 -6.09 -4.39
C ALA A 292 6.93 -6.64 -4.33
N MET A 293 7.54 -6.98 -5.46
CA MET A 293 8.91 -7.49 -5.47
C MET A 293 9.90 -6.51 -4.86
N ARG A 294 9.78 -5.23 -5.15
CA ARG A 294 10.60 -4.18 -4.55
C ARG A 294 10.50 -4.16 -3.02
N SER A 295 9.30 -4.29 -2.48
CA SER A 295 9.06 -4.20 -1.03
C SER A 295 9.28 -5.52 -0.29
N TYR A 296 8.85 -6.64 -0.84
CA TYR A 296 8.93 -7.96 -0.18
C TYR A 296 10.33 -8.54 -0.19
N THR A 297 11.04 -8.43 -1.32
CA THR A 297 12.33 -9.11 -1.49
C THR A 297 13.51 -8.36 -0.90
N ASN A 298 13.32 -7.07 -0.54
CA ASN A 298 14.38 -6.27 0.05
C ASN A 298 14.77 -6.79 1.45
N THR A 299 16.02 -7.21 1.60
CA THR A 299 16.53 -7.67 2.90
C THR A 299 16.79 -6.54 3.88
N GLY A 300 17.08 -5.33 3.38
CA GLY A 300 17.24 -4.09 4.16
C GLY A 300 15.94 -3.29 4.31
N LEU A 301 16.08 -2.03 4.70
CA LEU A 301 15.00 -1.03 4.69
C LEU A 301 14.99 -0.26 3.38
N GLU A 302 13.88 0.41 3.07
CA GLU A 302 13.77 1.31 1.90
C GLU A 302 14.78 2.47 1.98
N ASP A 303 15.07 2.91 3.20
CA ASP A 303 15.99 3.99 3.56
C ASP A 303 17.20 3.46 4.37
N ASP A 304 17.66 2.21 4.12
CA ASP A 304 18.78 1.65 4.89
C ASP A 304 20.10 2.35 4.53
N PRO A 305 20.74 3.05 5.47
CA PRO A 305 22.02 3.69 5.20
C PRO A 305 23.19 2.71 5.07
N ASN A 306 23.03 1.47 5.52
CA ASN A 306 24.01 0.41 5.38
C ASN A 306 23.66 -0.48 4.17
N LEU A 307 24.28 -0.18 3.04
CA LEU A 307 24.02 -0.86 1.77
C LEU A 307 24.40 -2.35 1.78
N ASP A 308 25.26 -2.81 2.69
CA ASP A 308 25.60 -4.23 2.82
C ASP A 308 24.40 -5.09 3.31
N ARG A 309 23.38 -4.46 3.87
CA ARG A 309 22.14 -5.11 4.29
C ARG A 309 21.13 -5.22 3.17
N VAL A 310 21.32 -4.49 2.08
CA VAL A 310 20.34 -4.36 1.00
C VAL A 310 20.68 -5.33 -0.12
N SER A 311 19.82 -6.31 -0.31
CA SER A 311 19.85 -7.23 -1.44
C SER A 311 18.47 -7.78 -1.74
N MET A 312 18.29 -8.40 -2.88
CA MET A 312 17.07 -9.12 -3.24
C MET A 312 17.14 -10.57 -2.78
N SER A 313 16.12 -11.01 -2.03
CA SER A 313 15.97 -12.40 -1.57
C SER A 313 15.26 -13.24 -2.63
N LEU A 314 15.97 -14.20 -3.23
CA LEU A 314 15.40 -15.15 -4.20
C LEU A 314 14.36 -16.08 -3.56
N ASP A 315 14.52 -16.47 -2.29
CA ASP A 315 13.55 -17.33 -1.59
C ASP A 315 12.20 -16.63 -1.45
N ILE A 316 12.23 -15.35 -1.06
CA ILE A 316 11.02 -14.51 -0.97
C ILE A 316 10.43 -14.27 -2.36
N PHE A 317 11.27 -13.96 -3.36
CA PHE A 317 10.84 -13.80 -4.75
C PHE A 317 10.12 -15.05 -5.26
N LYS A 318 10.71 -16.22 -5.06
CA LYS A 318 10.12 -17.51 -5.48
C LYS A 318 8.79 -17.76 -4.78
N ALA A 319 8.73 -17.62 -3.47
CA ALA A 319 7.53 -17.88 -2.71
C ALA A 319 6.37 -16.93 -3.10
N TYR A 320 6.66 -15.64 -3.25
CA TYR A 320 5.65 -14.69 -3.72
C TYR A 320 5.17 -15.02 -5.13
N THR A 321 6.10 -15.33 -6.05
CA THR A 321 5.78 -15.73 -7.43
C THR A 321 4.86 -16.95 -7.46
N GLN A 322 5.12 -17.95 -6.62
CA GLN A 322 4.25 -19.12 -6.46
C GLN A 322 2.83 -18.74 -6.02
N GLY A 323 2.73 -17.91 -4.99
CA GLY A 323 1.43 -17.41 -4.50
C GLY A 323 0.70 -16.59 -5.57
N TYR A 324 1.39 -15.69 -6.25
CA TYR A 324 0.82 -14.85 -7.30
C TYR A 324 0.33 -15.67 -8.50
N LEU A 325 1.15 -16.56 -9.02
CA LEU A 325 0.80 -17.39 -10.18
C LEU A 325 -0.27 -18.44 -9.86
N SER A 326 -0.42 -18.86 -8.61
CA SER A 326 -1.53 -19.76 -8.23
C SER A 326 -2.91 -19.18 -8.56
N GLU A 327 -3.03 -17.87 -8.60
CA GLU A 327 -4.30 -17.15 -8.85
C GLU A 327 -4.35 -16.50 -10.25
N THR A 328 -3.18 -16.17 -10.84
CA THR A 328 -3.14 -15.33 -12.05
C THR A 328 -2.85 -16.07 -13.34
N HIS A 329 -2.35 -17.31 -13.27
CA HIS A 329 -2.00 -18.12 -14.45
C HIS A 329 -3.12 -18.24 -15.48
N THR A 330 -4.38 -18.16 -15.07
CA THR A 330 -5.55 -18.31 -15.95
C THR A 330 -5.83 -17.09 -16.83
N PHE A 331 -5.32 -15.91 -16.49
CA PHE A 331 -5.61 -14.68 -17.23
C PHE A 331 -4.38 -13.95 -17.77
N LEU A 332 -3.18 -14.25 -17.26
CA LEU A 332 -1.95 -13.61 -17.76
C LEU A 332 -1.73 -13.95 -19.23
N THR A 333 -1.46 -12.92 -20.04
CA THR A 333 -1.01 -13.09 -21.40
C THR A 333 0.44 -13.58 -21.44
N PRO A 334 0.91 -14.21 -22.54
CA PRO A 334 2.32 -14.57 -22.67
C PRO A 334 3.29 -13.39 -22.47
N ALA A 335 2.92 -12.20 -22.95
CA ALA A 335 3.73 -10.99 -22.77
C ALA A 335 3.79 -10.57 -21.28
N GLU A 336 2.68 -10.59 -20.55
CA GLU A 336 2.68 -10.31 -19.12
C GLU A 336 3.56 -11.32 -18.37
N ALA A 337 3.43 -12.61 -18.68
CA ALA A 337 4.21 -13.67 -18.06
C ALA A 337 5.71 -13.51 -18.30
N GLU A 338 6.12 -13.16 -19.52
CA GLU A 338 7.52 -12.92 -19.91
C GLU A 338 8.15 -11.77 -19.12
N TYR A 339 7.37 -10.70 -18.87
CA TYR A 339 7.86 -9.48 -18.23
C TYR A 339 7.68 -9.45 -16.71
N LEU A 340 7.17 -10.50 -16.05
CA LEU A 340 7.04 -10.54 -14.58
C LEU A 340 8.36 -10.24 -13.87
N ALA A 341 9.43 -10.98 -14.19
CA ALA A 341 10.74 -10.75 -13.57
C ALA A 341 11.28 -9.34 -13.87
N PHE A 342 11.05 -8.82 -15.08
CA PHE A 342 11.50 -7.50 -15.49
C PHE A 342 10.78 -6.39 -14.70
N SER A 343 9.51 -6.58 -14.39
CA SER A 343 8.72 -5.58 -13.68
C SER A 343 9.27 -5.24 -12.28
N ALA A 344 9.95 -6.21 -11.62
CA ALA A 344 10.66 -5.96 -10.37
C ALA A 344 11.79 -4.93 -10.55
N LYS A 345 12.58 -5.08 -11.61
CA LYS A 345 13.62 -4.11 -11.99
C LYS A 345 12.99 -2.76 -12.35
N TYR A 346 11.92 -2.78 -13.15
CA TYR A 346 11.25 -1.59 -13.65
C TYR A 346 10.72 -0.70 -12.52
N ILE A 347 9.96 -1.25 -11.59
CA ILE A 347 9.40 -0.46 -10.47
C ILE A 347 10.49 -0.03 -9.48
N THR A 348 11.49 -0.89 -9.23
CA THR A 348 12.63 -0.51 -8.38
C THR A 348 13.41 0.65 -9.00
N TYR A 349 13.66 0.60 -10.32
CA TYR A 349 14.29 1.68 -11.06
C TYR A 349 13.47 2.98 -11.01
N GLU A 350 12.16 2.90 -11.25
CA GLU A 350 11.28 4.07 -11.17
C GLU A 350 11.38 4.72 -9.78
N GLN A 351 11.47 3.93 -8.73
CA GLN A 351 11.58 4.45 -7.37
C GLN A 351 12.93 5.10 -7.11
N VAL A 352 14.03 4.56 -7.65
CA VAL A 352 15.36 5.22 -7.63
C VAL A 352 15.29 6.60 -8.29
N LEU A 353 14.72 6.66 -9.50
CA LEU A 353 14.54 7.90 -10.26
C LEU A 353 13.71 8.92 -9.46
N ARG A 354 12.60 8.49 -8.86
CA ARG A 354 11.68 9.38 -8.14
C ARG A 354 12.30 9.96 -6.88
N PHE A 355 13.05 9.17 -6.11
CA PHE A 355 13.75 9.68 -4.93
C PHE A 355 14.88 10.64 -5.29
N LEU A 356 15.65 10.32 -6.35
CA LEU A 356 16.71 11.20 -6.82
C LEU A 356 16.16 12.51 -7.39
N MET A 357 15.08 12.43 -8.13
CA MET A 357 14.40 13.61 -8.69
C MET A 357 13.89 14.54 -7.58
N ASP A 358 13.24 13.98 -6.56
CA ASP A 358 12.75 14.78 -5.42
C ASP A 358 13.91 15.39 -4.61
N TYR A 359 15.04 14.69 -4.46
CA TYR A 359 16.25 15.23 -3.85
C TYR A 359 16.79 16.44 -4.64
N ILE A 360 16.89 16.33 -5.95
CA ILE A 360 17.37 17.44 -6.82
C ILE A 360 16.35 18.59 -6.83
N ASP A 361 15.06 18.30 -6.75
CA ASP A 361 13.99 19.30 -6.73
C ASP A 361 13.81 20.02 -5.38
N GLY A 362 14.48 19.55 -4.31
CA GLY A 362 14.47 20.19 -2.98
C GLY A 362 13.55 19.52 -1.96
N ASP A 363 13.26 18.23 -2.09
CA ASP A 363 12.53 17.38 -1.14
C ASP A 363 11.06 17.81 -0.91
N HIS A 364 10.33 18.04 -2.00
CA HIS A 364 8.95 18.55 -1.93
C HIS A 364 7.88 17.45 -1.91
N TYR A 365 8.17 16.28 -2.47
CA TYR A 365 7.18 15.21 -2.62
C TYR A 365 7.14 14.26 -1.42
N TYR A 366 8.28 13.73 -1.02
CA TYR A 366 8.37 12.76 0.07
C TYR A 366 8.65 13.44 1.42
N LYS A 367 8.02 12.94 2.50
CA LYS A 367 8.39 13.35 3.87
C LYS A 367 9.82 12.90 4.16
N THR A 368 10.69 13.83 4.53
CA THR A 368 12.09 13.57 4.85
C THR A 368 12.37 13.73 6.35
N LYS A 369 13.35 12.97 6.86
CA LYS A 369 13.83 13.01 8.25
C LYS A 369 15.11 13.84 8.38
N SER A 370 15.83 14.04 7.27
CA SER A 370 17.07 14.79 7.14
C SER A 370 17.21 15.36 5.73
N PRO A 371 18.08 16.35 5.48
CA PRO A 371 18.27 16.94 4.15
C PRO A 371 18.77 15.98 3.06
N ASP A 372 19.38 14.85 3.47
CA ASP A 372 19.93 13.81 2.60
C ASP A 372 19.05 12.55 2.53
N HIS A 373 17.87 12.55 3.17
CA HIS A 373 17.07 11.35 3.32
C HIS A 373 16.66 10.73 1.97
N ASN A 374 16.25 11.55 0.99
CA ASN A 374 15.92 11.04 -0.33
C ASN A 374 17.16 10.51 -1.09
N LEU A 375 18.35 11.06 -0.85
CA LEU A 375 19.58 10.50 -1.41
C LEU A 375 19.95 9.15 -0.77
N VAL A 376 19.74 8.99 0.54
CA VAL A 376 19.88 7.68 1.22
C VAL A 376 18.93 6.66 0.63
N ARG A 377 17.65 7.03 0.43
CA ARG A 377 16.65 6.17 -0.23
C ARG A 377 17.06 5.81 -1.66
N THR A 378 17.52 6.78 -2.44
CA THR A 378 18.03 6.57 -3.81
C THR A 378 19.09 5.48 -3.83
N ARG A 379 20.11 5.59 -2.97
CA ARG A 379 21.22 4.66 -2.90
C ARG A 379 20.81 3.27 -2.41
N ALA A 380 19.92 3.19 -1.42
CA ALA A 380 19.38 1.92 -0.95
C ALA A 380 18.58 1.21 -2.04
N GLN A 381 17.68 1.92 -2.73
CA GLN A 381 16.88 1.33 -3.82
C GLN A 381 17.76 1.00 -5.05
N TYR A 382 18.80 1.77 -5.33
CA TYR A 382 19.75 1.42 -6.39
C TYR A 382 20.53 0.15 -6.05
N LYS A 383 20.96 -0.02 -4.80
CA LYS A 383 21.59 -1.25 -4.34
C LYS A 383 20.69 -2.48 -4.51
N LEU A 384 19.40 -2.31 -4.21
CA LEU A 384 18.40 -3.36 -4.46
C LEU A 384 18.26 -3.67 -5.96
N LEU A 385 18.21 -2.64 -6.81
CA LEU A 385 18.15 -2.78 -8.26
C LEU A 385 19.37 -3.55 -8.79
N GLN A 386 20.58 -3.20 -8.35
CA GLN A 386 21.80 -3.92 -8.71
C GLN A 386 21.71 -5.40 -8.34
N SER A 387 21.22 -5.71 -7.13
CA SER A 387 21.03 -7.10 -6.71
C SER A 387 20.01 -7.85 -7.57
N MET A 388 18.94 -7.17 -8.03
CA MET A 388 17.99 -7.73 -8.99
C MET A 388 18.62 -7.97 -10.37
N GLU A 389 19.47 -7.04 -10.84
CA GLU A 389 20.18 -7.17 -12.12
C GLU A 389 21.16 -8.34 -12.11
N GLU A 390 21.93 -8.49 -11.02
CA GLU A 390 22.86 -9.61 -10.82
C GLU A 390 22.14 -10.98 -10.80
N GLN A 391 20.95 -11.04 -10.21
CA GLN A 391 20.15 -12.25 -10.04
C GLN A 391 19.08 -12.43 -11.13
N TYR A 392 19.02 -11.54 -12.13
CA TYR A 392 17.95 -11.52 -13.12
C TYR A 392 17.77 -12.83 -13.90
N PRO A 393 18.83 -13.52 -14.36
CA PRO A 393 18.65 -14.82 -15.02
C PRO A 393 17.96 -15.86 -14.14
N GLU A 394 18.24 -15.84 -12.83
CA GLU A 394 17.61 -16.76 -11.87
C GLU A 394 16.15 -16.37 -11.60
N MET A 395 15.84 -15.07 -11.55
CA MET A 395 14.44 -14.61 -11.44
C MET A 395 13.63 -15.08 -12.65
N GLN A 396 14.17 -14.96 -13.86
CA GLN A 396 13.50 -15.44 -15.07
C GLN A 396 13.28 -16.95 -15.05
N ARG A 397 14.30 -17.72 -14.60
CA ARG A 397 14.19 -19.17 -14.45
C ARG A 397 13.09 -19.56 -13.47
N ILE A 398 13.01 -18.90 -12.30
CA ILE A 398 11.97 -19.13 -11.30
C ILE A 398 10.58 -18.87 -11.88
N VAL A 399 10.37 -17.72 -12.53
CA VAL A 399 9.07 -17.39 -13.15
C VAL A 399 8.67 -18.45 -14.16
N LYS A 400 9.59 -18.87 -15.03
CA LYS A 400 9.34 -19.88 -16.04
C LYS A 400 8.96 -21.23 -15.42
N GLU A 401 9.73 -21.72 -14.46
CA GLU A 401 9.46 -22.99 -13.78
C GLU A 401 8.12 -22.99 -13.03
N GLU A 402 7.76 -21.86 -12.42
CA GLU A 402 6.48 -21.76 -11.71
C GLU A 402 5.29 -21.70 -12.70
N LEU A 403 5.44 -21.08 -13.88
CA LEU A 403 4.42 -21.09 -14.93
C LEU A 403 4.23 -22.49 -15.52
N GLU A 404 5.32 -23.25 -15.73
CA GLU A 404 5.27 -24.62 -16.25
C GLU A 404 4.43 -25.58 -15.37
N ARG A 405 4.18 -25.24 -14.10
CA ARG A 405 3.29 -26.02 -13.20
C ARG A 405 1.82 -25.92 -13.57
N TYR A 406 1.45 -24.93 -14.36
CA TYR A 406 0.06 -24.63 -14.76
C TYR A 406 -0.18 -24.82 -16.27
N ALA A 407 0.87 -25.23 -17.04
CA ALA A 407 0.82 -25.44 -18.49
C ALA A 407 0.13 -26.75 -18.94
#